data_8b38eff382f94b42cf33db0996cdfc58
#
_entry.id   8b38eff382f94b42cf33db0996cdfc58
#
_cell.length_a   1.000
_cell.length_b   1.000
_cell.length_c   1.000
_cell.angle_alpha   90.00
_cell.angle_beta   90.00
_cell.angle_gamma   90.00
#
_symmetry.space_group_name_H-M   'P 1'
#
loop_
_entity.id
_entity.type
_entity.pdbx_description
1 polymer ?
#
loop_
_entity_poly.entity_id
_entity_poly.type
_entity_poly.pdbx_seq_one_letter_code
_entity_poly.pdbx_strand_id
1 'polypeptide(L)'
;KEAIEKSLFNHPIKGYCPLWLGSDSAYAIWDDAAAGKLDKKQAVINILEEMKKYSYQFSIDERDSDLYVWVEELACYSPIMHIQQTDGITSPHSPFTKENNEKGIVEGKKLLEAIAASYEKEEKGMPPKTDKIVMALELFASNTEHPHEIKNNMRETREYWKQYIPEDGVRLDQLLERL
;
A
#
# COMPACT_ATOMS: atom_id res chain seq x y z
N LYS A 1 10.38 8.97 4.52
CA LYS A 1 11.27 10.04 4.02
C LYS A 1 10.52 10.97 3.07
N GLU A 2 9.96 10.44 2.00
CA GLU A 2 9.25 11.23 0.98
C GLU A 2 8.14 12.11 1.54
N ALA A 3 7.32 11.61 2.46
CA ALA A 3 6.27 12.39 3.11
C ALA A 3 6.83 13.57 3.91
N ILE A 4 7.95 13.38 4.61
CA ILE A 4 8.64 14.44 5.36
C ILE A 4 9.19 15.50 4.38
N GLU A 5 9.85 15.07 3.31
CA GLU A 5 10.36 15.96 2.28
C GLU A 5 9.23 16.77 1.64
N LYS A 6 8.16 16.11 1.20
CA LYS A 6 6.99 16.77 0.62
C LYS A 6 6.38 17.79 1.58
N SER A 7 6.26 17.47 2.87
CA SER A 7 5.71 18.38 3.87
C SER A 7 6.57 19.63 4.11
N LEU A 8 7.89 19.54 3.97
CA LEU A 8 8.82 20.67 4.17
C LEU A 8 9.03 21.53 2.92
N PHE A 9 9.08 20.89 1.74
CA PHE A 9 9.45 21.60 0.49
C PHE A 9 8.27 22.02 -0.36
N ASN A 10 7.13 21.31 -0.28
CA ASN A 10 5.96 21.53 -1.13
C ASN A 10 4.76 22.09 -0.37
N HIS A 11 4.95 22.64 0.81
CA HIS A 11 3.88 23.20 1.64
C HIS A 11 3.44 24.61 1.18
N PRO A 12 2.12 24.91 1.11
CA PRO A 12 1.02 23.97 1.01
C PRO A 12 0.64 23.74 -0.46
N ILE A 13 0.67 22.52 -0.91
CA ILE A 13 -0.07 22.18 -2.11
C ILE A 13 -1.54 22.38 -1.77
N LYS A 14 -2.24 23.18 -2.57
CA LYS A 14 -3.68 23.38 -2.44
C LYS A 14 -4.37 22.03 -2.32
N GLY A 15 -4.80 21.68 -1.11
CA GLY A 15 -5.66 20.56 -0.85
C GLY A 15 -5.08 19.34 -0.15
N TYR A 16 -3.77 19.12 -0.10
CA TYR A 16 -3.21 17.94 0.57
C TYR A 16 -1.78 18.16 1.05
N CYS A 17 -1.57 17.95 2.36
CA CYS A 17 -0.24 17.80 2.95
C CYS A 17 -0.07 16.33 3.31
N PRO A 18 0.95 15.61 2.78
CA PRO A 18 1.21 14.24 3.18
C PRO A 18 1.43 14.19 4.68
N LEU A 19 0.58 13.46 5.39
CA LEU A 19 0.74 13.22 6.81
C LEU A 19 1.85 12.18 6.99
N TRP A 20 2.73 12.45 7.94
CA TRP A 20 3.65 11.47 8.46
C TRP A 20 3.53 11.45 9.99
N LEU A 21 3.81 10.30 10.59
CA LEU A 21 3.78 10.13 12.03
C LEU A 21 5.21 10.12 12.57
N GLY A 22 5.43 10.77 13.69
CA GLY A 22 6.73 10.87 14.30
C GLY A 22 6.65 11.15 15.81
N SER A 23 7.82 11.17 16.48
CA SER A 23 7.94 11.57 17.85
C SER A 23 7.80 13.09 18.03
N ASP A 24 7.51 13.55 19.24
CA ASP A 24 7.45 14.98 19.57
C ASP A 24 8.75 15.71 19.22
N SER A 25 9.90 15.05 19.44
CA SER A 25 11.21 15.57 19.07
C SER A 25 11.40 15.67 17.55
N ALA A 26 10.86 14.73 16.77
CA ALA A 26 10.88 14.81 15.32
C ALA A 26 9.99 15.97 14.81
N TYR A 27 8.83 16.20 15.41
CA TYR A 27 7.99 17.33 15.08
C TYR A 27 8.64 18.67 15.45
N ALA A 28 9.36 18.76 16.60
CA ALA A 28 10.11 19.97 16.96
C ALA A 28 11.18 20.33 15.92
N ILE A 29 11.89 19.33 15.38
CA ILE A 29 12.87 19.54 14.29
C ILE A 29 12.15 20.06 13.03
N TRP A 30 10.99 19.49 12.71
CA TRP A 30 10.20 19.92 11.57
C TRP A 30 9.72 21.38 11.73
N ASP A 31 9.21 21.76 12.92
CA ASP A 31 8.76 23.11 13.24
C ASP A 31 9.89 24.14 13.11
N ASP A 32 11.09 23.81 13.57
CA ASP A 32 12.25 24.69 13.42
C ASP A 32 12.65 24.88 11.95
N ALA A 33 12.54 23.83 11.14
CA ALA A 33 12.78 23.95 9.70
C ALA A 33 11.68 24.72 8.98
N ALA A 34 10.42 24.52 9.36
CA ALA A 34 9.28 25.26 8.82
C ALA A 34 9.36 26.76 9.17
N ALA A 35 9.86 27.08 10.36
CA ALA A 35 10.12 28.44 10.82
C ALA A 35 11.41 29.08 10.23
N GLY A 36 12.16 28.36 9.40
CA GLY A 36 13.41 28.83 8.80
C GLY A 36 14.62 28.90 9.74
N LYS A 37 14.53 28.29 10.93
CA LYS A 37 15.63 28.23 11.91
C LYS A 37 16.63 27.13 11.60
N LEU A 38 16.22 26.12 10.84
CA LEU A 38 17.03 24.97 10.43
C LEU A 38 16.90 24.78 8.93
N ASP A 39 18.01 24.41 8.29
CA ASP A 39 17.97 24.02 6.87
C ASP A 39 17.06 22.79 6.66
N LYS A 40 16.19 22.87 5.65
CA LYS A 40 15.17 21.85 5.41
C LYS A 40 15.75 20.47 5.05
N LYS A 41 16.85 20.43 4.29
CA LYS A 41 17.51 19.16 3.94
C LYS A 41 18.15 18.54 5.18
N GLN A 42 18.80 19.37 5.99
CA GLN A 42 19.36 18.92 7.27
C GLN A 42 18.27 18.45 8.23
N ALA A 43 17.11 19.13 8.26
CA ALA A 43 15.98 18.71 9.05
C ALA A 43 15.47 17.32 8.69
N VAL A 44 15.36 16.99 7.40
CA VAL A 44 14.96 15.64 6.95
C VAL A 44 15.93 14.58 7.50
N ILE A 45 17.23 14.83 7.41
CA ILE A 45 18.25 13.92 7.95
C ILE A 45 18.09 13.75 9.46
N ASN A 46 17.97 14.86 10.18
CA ASN A 46 17.84 14.85 11.63
C ASN A 46 16.55 14.14 12.09
N ILE A 47 15.44 14.36 11.39
CA ILE A 47 14.17 13.66 11.67
C ILE A 47 14.33 12.16 11.49
N LEU A 48 14.93 11.71 10.37
CA LEU A 48 15.14 10.29 10.12
C LEU A 48 16.05 9.64 11.17
N GLU A 49 17.12 10.34 11.59
CA GLU A 49 17.99 9.85 12.67
C GLU A 49 17.25 9.80 14.03
N GLU A 50 16.43 10.81 14.34
CA GLU A 50 15.63 10.82 15.56
C GLU A 50 14.64 9.67 15.56
N MET A 51 13.97 9.41 14.43
CA MET A 51 12.96 8.36 14.28
C MET A 51 13.54 6.94 14.46
N LYS A 52 14.84 6.72 14.20
CA LYS A 52 15.49 5.42 14.45
C LYS A 52 15.36 4.96 15.91
N LYS A 53 15.27 5.89 16.85
CA LYS A 53 15.07 5.59 18.28
C LYS A 53 13.70 4.97 18.58
N TYR A 54 12.77 5.14 17.67
CA TYR A 54 11.37 4.75 17.79
C TYR A 54 10.95 3.72 16.70
N SER A 55 11.92 2.97 16.17
CA SER A 55 11.68 1.98 15.10
C SER A 55 10.66 0.89 15.46
N TYR A 56 10.41 0.69 16.77
CA TYR A 56 9.36 -0.21 17.25
C TYR A 56 7.93 0.40 17.19
N GLN A 57 7.80 1.70 16.97
CA GLN A 57 6.51 2.41 16.88
C GLN A 57 6.24 2.98 15.49
N PHE A 58 7.30 3.35 14.76
CA PHE A 58 7.20 4.03 13.49
C PHE A 58 8.07 3.34 12.46
N SER A 59 7.48 3.09 11.31
CA SER A 59 8.23 2.64 10.14
C SER A 59 9.15 3.75 9.62
N ILE A 60 10.42 3.42 9.44
CA ILE A 60 11.44 4.32 8.88
C ILE A 60 12.11 3.76 7.65
N ASP A 61 11.91 2.48 7.35
CA ASP A 61 12.43 1.81 6.16
C ASP A 61 11.47 2.03 4.98
N GLU A 62 11.99 2.33 3.80
CA GLU A 62 11.19 2.46 2.57
C GLU A 62 10.47 1.13 2.24
N ARG A 63 11.06 -0.01 2.60
CA ARG A 63 10.45 -1.33 2.46
C ARG A 63 9.13 -1.48 3.23
N ASP A 64 9.01 -0.83 4.37
CA ASP A 64 7.79 -0.89 5.20
C ASP A 64 6.58 -0.18 4.57
N SER A 65 6.80 0.62 3.53
CA SER A 65 5.75 1.26 2.73
C SER A 65 5.52 0.59 1.38
N ASP A 66 6.25 -0.47 1.06
CA ASP A 66 6.08 -1.22 -0.17
C ASP A 66 5.02 -2.31 0.01
N LEU A 67 3.93 -2.18 -0.74
CA LEU A 67 2.84 -3.14 -0.78
C LEU A 67 3.32 -4.58 -1.04
N TYR A 68 4.22 -4.76 -2.01
CA TYR A 68 4.65 -6.11 -2.42
C TYR A 68 5.54 -6.76 -1.38
N VAL A 69 6.37 -5.97 -0.69
CA VAL A 69 7.16 -6.47 0.45
C VAL A 69 6.24 -6.99 1.56
N TRP A 70 5.16 -6.26 1.90
CA TRP A 70 4.18 -6.74 2.88
C TRP A 70 3.50 -8.03 2.45
N VAL A 71 3.15 -8.15 1.17
CA VAL A 71 2.55 -9.36 0.62
C VAL A 71 3.54 -10.54 0.65
N GLU A 72 4.78 -10.32 0.26
CA GLU A 72 5.84 -11.33 0.32
C GLU A 72 6.16 -11.82 1.75
N GLU A 73 5.99 -10.98 2.74
CA GLU A 73 6.25 -11.35 4.14
C GLU A 73 5.03 -12.02 4.80
N LEU A 74 3.81 -11.62 4.46
CA LEU A 74 2.64 -11.93 5.28
C LEU A 74 1.50 -12.67 4.55
N ALA A 75 1.48 -12.73 3.22
CA ALA A 75 0.34 -13.28 2.49
C ALA A 75 0.03 -14.73 2.85
N CYS A 76 1.05 -15.57 3.00
CA CYS A 76 0.86 -16.98 3.35
C CYS A 76 0.25 -17.21 4.76
N TYR A 77 0.18 -16.17 5.59
CA TYR A 77 -0.46 -16.21 6.91
C TYR A 77 -1.83 -15.53 6.92
N SER A 78 -2.28 -14.99 5.80
CA SER A 78 -3.49 -14.18 5.66
C SER A 78 -4.56 -14.94 4.89
N PRO A 79 -5.51 -15.61 5.57
CA PRO A 79 -6.55 -16.39 4.89
C PRO A 79 -7.56 -15.53 4.10
N ILE A 80 -7.59 -14.22 4.38
CA ILE A 80 -8.41 -13.24 3.65
C ILE A 80 -7.54 -12.01 3.36
N MET A 81 -7.53 -11.57 2.11
CA MET A 81 -6.87 -10.34 1.69
C MET A 81 -7.89 -9.42 1.03
N HIS A 82 -8.04 -8.21 1.54
CA HIS A 82 -8.82 -7.17 0.88
C HIS A 82 -7.98 -6.53 -0.22
N ILE A 83 -8.54 -6.50 -1.41
CA ILE A 83 -7.85 -6.02 -2.61
C ILE A 83 -8.60 -4.83 -3.19
N GLN A 84 -7.91 -3.72 -3.30
CA GLN A 84 -8.39 -2.46 -3.86
C GLN A 84 -7.32 -1.83 -4.73
N GLN A 85 -7.70 -0.97 -5.66
CA GLN A 85 -6.71 -0.16 -6.36
C GLN A 85 -6.42 1.13 -5.58
N THR A 86 -5.18 1.58 -5.64
CA THR A 86 -4.72 2.82 -5.02
C THR A 86 -3.57 3.41 -5.83
N ASP A 87 -3.39 4.72 -5.75
CA ASP A 87 -2.23 5.43 -6.29
C ASP A 87 -1.00 5.41 -5.36
N GLY A 88 -1.11 4.72 -4.22
CA GLY A 88 -0.05 4.65 -3.20
C GLY A 88 0.07 5.88 -2.30
N ILE A 89 -0.76 6.91 -2.50
CA ILE A 89 -0.75 8.14 -1.68
C ILE A 89 -1.87 8.09 -0.64
N THR A 90 -3.03 7.58 -1.04
CA THR A 90 -4.21 7.43 -0.20
C THR A 90 -4.77 6.02 -0.31
N SER A 91 -5.73 5.68 0.55
CA SER A 91 -6.46 4.41 0.48
C SER A 91 -7.92 4.67 0.05
N PRO A 92 -8.16 4.97 -1.23
CA PRO A 92 -9.47 5.38 -1.73
C PRO A 92 -10.42 4.20 -2.00
N HIS A 93 -9.98 2.96 -1.83
CA HIS A 93 -10.72 1.74 -2.19
C HIS A 93 -11.24 1.77 -3.63
N SER A 94 -10.37 2.21 -4.55
CA SER A 94 -10.73 2.41 -5.94
C SER A 94 -10.99 1.09 -6.68
N PRO A 95 -11.94 1.08 -7.63
CA PRO A 95 -12.15 -0.07 -8.52
C PRO A 95 -10.98 -0.24 -9.50
N PHE A 96 -10.76 -1.46 -9.96
CA PHE A 96 -9.78 -1.79 -11.00
C PHE A 96 -10.32 -1.47 -12.41
N THR A 97 -10.68 -0.22 -12.63
CA THR A 97 -11.03 0.28 -13.96
C THR A 97 -9.77 0.59 -14.76
N LYS A 98 -9.92 0.74 -16.08
CA LYS A 98 -8.79 1.11 -16.93
C LYS A 98 -8.11 2.40 -16.44
N GLU A 99 -8.89 3.43 -16.13
CA GLU A 99 -8.38 4.72 -15.66
C GLU A 99 -7.61 4.60 -14.32
N ASN A 100 -8.15 3.86 -13.37
CA ASN A 100 -7.50 3.68 -12.07
C ASN A 100 -6.26 2.79 -12.17
N ASN A 101 -6.25 1.82 -13.06
CA ASN A 101 -5.08 0.95 -13.29
C ASN A 101 -3.91 1.70 -13.95
N GLU A 102 -4.18 2.74 -14.76
CA GLU A 102 -3.13 3.59 -15.34
C GLU A 102 -2.34 4.39 -14.28
N LYS A 103 -2.95 4.68 -13.14
CA LYS A 103 -2.37 5.46 -12.03
C LYS A 103 -2.07 4.60 -10.80
N GLY A 104 -2.61 3.39 -10.79
CA GLY A 104 -2.60 2.50 -9.64
C GLY A 104 -1.30 1.74 -9.49
N ILE A 105 -0.99 1.38 -8.25
CA ILE A 105 0.21 0.63 -7.89
C ILE A 105 -0.04 -0.87 -7.75
N VAL A 106 -1.30 -1.32 -7.71
CA VAL A 106 -1.64 -2.73 -7.54
C VAL A 106 -1.76 -3.40 -8.90
N GLU A 107 -0.77 -4.24 -9.22
CA GLU A 107 -0.70 -5.00 -10.45
C GLU A 107 -0.98 -6.47 -10.18
N GLY A 108 -1.96 -7.06 -10.88
CA GLY A 108 -2.43 -8.43 -10.60
C GLY A 108 -1.32 -9.48 -10.70
N LYS A 109 -0.47 -9.42 -11.73
CA LYS A 109 0.67 -10.33 -11.88
C LYS A 109 1.63 -10.23 -10.72
N LYS A 110 2.12 -9.03 -10.42
CA LYS A 110 3.05 -8.79 -9.32
C LYS A 110 2.48 -9.22 -7.97
N LEU A 111 1.18 -9.00 -7.75
CA LEU A 111 0.54 -9.43 -6.51
C LEU A 111 0.55 -10.95 -6.37
N LEU A 112 0.23 -11.70 -7.42
CA LEU A 112 0.27 -13.17 -7.40
C LEU A 112 1.70 -13.70 -7.23
N GLU A 113 2.68 -13.08 -7.87
CA GLU A 113 4.10 -13.42 -7.70
C GLU A 113 4.56 -13.18 -6.26
N ALA A 114 4.18 -12.05 -5.65
CA ALA A 114 4.49 -11.73 -4.25
C ALA A 114 3.80 -12.71 -3.27
N ILE A 115 2.53 -13.07 -3.53
CA ILE A 115 1.84 -14.12 -2.76
C ILE A 115 2.61 -15.44 -2.84
N ALA A 116 3.06 -15.85 -4.02
CA ALA A 116 3.82 -17.09 -4.17
C ALA A 116 5.15 -17.03 -3.42
N ALA A 117 5.87 -15.93 -3.52
CA ALA A 117 7.12 -15.72 -2.80
C ALA A 117 6.96 -15.86 -1.27
N SER A 118 5.80 -15.47 -0.72
CA SER A 118 5.52 -15.64 0.71
C SER A 118 5.52 -17.09 1.17
N TYR A 119 5.13 -18.02 0.30
CA TYR A 119 5.11 -19.46 0.62
C TYR A 119 6.51 -20.10 0.60
N GLU A 120 7.48 -19.49 -0.07
CA GLU A 120 8.87 -19.98 -0.10
C GLU A 120 9.65 -19.65 1.18
N LYS A 121 9.17 -18.69 1.96
CA LYS A 121 9.82 -18.25 3.21
C LYS A 121 9.38 -19.13 4.38
N GLU A 122 10.34 -19.46 5.24
CA GLU A 122 10.05 -20.07 6.54
C GLU A 122 10.59 -19.16 7.64
N GLU A 123 9.72 -18.74 8.53
CA GLU A 123 10.07 -17.84 9.62
C GLU A 123 9.68 -18.44 10.97
N LYS A 124 10.68 -18.52 11.88
CA LYS A 124 10.47 -19.12 13.19
C LYS A 124 9.55 -18.26 14.04
N GLY A 125 8.51 -18.87 14.58
CA GLY A 125 7.56 -18.20 15.47
C GLY A 125 6.31 -17.66 14.78
N MET A 126 6.25 -17.78 13.44
CA MET A 126 5.05 -17.44 12.70
C MET A 126 4.00 -18.56 12.79
N PRO A 127 2.70 -18.26 12.61
CA PRO A 127 1.63 -19.26 12.57
C PRO A 127 1.79 -20.19 11.36
N PRO A 128 1.06 -21.32 11.31
CA PRO A 128 1.02 -22.15 10.11
C PRO A 128 0.54 -21.36 8.88
N LYS A 129 1.16 -21.63 7.74
CA LYS A 129 0.73 -21.05 6.46
C LYS A 129 -0.68 -21.53 6.11
N THR A 130 -1.49 -20.65 5.54
CA THR A 130 -2.84 -21.00 5.10
C THR A 130 -2.82 -21.77 3.78
N ASP A 131 -3.70 -22.76 3.66
CA ASP A 131 -3.86 -23.54 2.40
C ASP A 131 -4.71 -22.78 1.37
N LYS A 132 -5.39 -21.71 1.79
CA LYS A 132 -6.32 -20.97 0.96
C LYS A 132 -6.31 -19.48 1.33
N ILE A 133 -6.24 -18.64 0.31
CA ILE A 133 -6.41 -17.18 0.43
C ILE A 133 -7.70 -16.80 -0.29
N VAL A 134 -8.58 -16.09 0.39
CA VAL A 134 -9.75 -15.43 -0.22
C VAL A 134 -9.37 -13.99 -0.55
N MET A 135 -9.33 -13.64 -1.83
CA MET A 135 -9.13 -12.27 -2.28
C MET A 135 -10.47 -11.56 -2.37
N ALA A 136 -10.77 -10.73 -1.38
CA ALA A 136 -11.99 -9.94 -1.31
C ALA A 136 -11.78 -8.60 -2.05
N LEU A 137 -12.48 -8.42 -3.16
CA LEU A 137 -12.43 -7.16 -3.91
C LEU A 137 -13.23 -6.10 -3.14
N GLU A 138 -12.54 -5.10 -2.62
CA GLU A 138 -13.12 -4.04 -1.81
C GLU A 138 -13.23 -2.75 -2.63
N LEU A 139 -14.46 -2.26 -2.78
CA LEU A 139 -14.77 -1.06 -3.54
C LEU A 139 -15.56 -0.11 -2.65
N PHE A 140 -15.12 1.12 -2.57
CA PHE A 140 -15.88 2.17 -1.90
C PHE A 140 -16.75 2.90 -2.91
N ALA A 141 -18.05 2.93 -2.65
CA ALA A 141 -19.01 3.71 -3.41
C ALA A 141 -19.45 4.93 -2.60
N SER A 142 -19.33 6.12 -3.18
CA SER A 142 -19.83 7.33 -2.52
C SER A 142 -21.35 7.41 -2.58
N ASN A 143 -21.93 8.14 -1.64
CA ASN A 143 -23.38 8.37 -1.60
C ASN A 143 -23.90 9.17 -2.83
N THR A 144 -23.00 9.75 -3.61
CA THR A 144 -23.32 10.54 -4.81
C THR A 144 -23.17 9.75 -6.11
N GLU A 145 -22.61 8.55 -6.06
CA GLU A 145 -22.47 7.70 -7.25
C GLU A 145 -23.81 7.08 -7.65
N HIS A 146 -24.05 7.06 -8.94
CA HIS A 146 -25.24 6.41 -9.47
C HIS A 146 -25.12 4.88 -9.45
N PRO A 147 -26.22 4.13 -9.17
CA PRO A 147 -26.19 2.67 -9.08
C PRO A 147 -25.61 1.96 -10.33
N HIS A 148 -25.75 2.55 -11.51
CA HIS A 148 -25.19 1.98 -12.74
C HIS A 148 -23.66 2.14 -12.81
N GLU A 149 -23.10 3.22 -12.27
CA GLU A 149 -21.66 3.45 -12.18
C GLU A 149 -21.04 2.45 -11.22
N ILE A 150 -21.64 2.26 -10.04
CA ILE A 150 -21.21 1.26 -9.05
C ILE A 150 -21.18 -0.14 -9.70
N LYS A 151 -22.26 -0.52 -10.43
CA LYS A 151 -22.31 -1.82 -11.12
C LYS A 151 -21.25 -1.94 -12.21
N ASN A 152 -20.94 -0.88 -12.94
CA ASN A 152 -19.88 -0.86 -13.94
C ASN A 152 -18.52 -1.03 -13.28
N ASN A 153 -18.23 -0.30 -12.22
CA ASN A 153 -16.99 -0.40 -11.45
C ASN A 153 -16.77 -1.82 -10.92
N MET A 154 -17.81 -2.44 -10.36
CA MET A 154 -17.75 -3.84 -9.90
C MET A 154 -17.47 -4.81 -11.05
N ARG A 155 -18.13 -4.61 -12.21
CA ARG A 155 -17.92 -5.45 -13.41
C ARG A 155 -16.50 -5.32 -13.93
N GLU A 156 -15.99 -4.11 -14.13
CA GLU A 156 -14.63 -3.88 -14.61
C GLU A 156 -13.58 -4.44 -13.66
N THR A 157 -13.75 -4.24 -12.35
CA THR A 157 -12.90 -4.83 -11.33
C THR A 157 -12.85 -6.36 -11.44
N ARG A 158 -14.02 -6.99 -11.58
CA ARG A 158 -14.11 -8.45 -11.75
C ARG A 158 -13.46 -8.91 -13.06
N GLU A 159 -13.67 -8.20 -14.15
CA GLU A 159 -13.07 -8.53 -15.45
C GLU A 159 -11.55 -8.37 -15.43
N TYR A 160 -11.02 -7.34 -14.75
CA TYR A 160 -9.60 -7.19 -14.54
C TYR A 160 -9.00 -8.39 -13.81
N TRP A 161 -9.59 -8.80 -12.67
CA TRP A 161 -9.06 -9.92 -11.90
C TRP A 161 -9.25 -11.28 -12.57
N LYS A 162 -10.28 -11.45 -13.40
CA LYS A 162 -10.48 -12.67 -14.19
C LYS A 162 -9.38 -12.95 -15.23
N GLN A 163 -8.60 -11.96 -15.61
CA GLN A 163 -7.45 -12.15 -16.48
C GLN A 163 -6.36 -12.94 -15.77
N TYR A 164 -6.27 -12.81 -14.45
CA TYR A 164 -5.29 -13.47 -13.61
C TYR A 164 -5.87 -14.70 -12.89
N ILE A 165 -7.09 -14.58 -12.39
CA ILE A 165 -7.80 -15.63 -11.63
C ILE A 165 -9.13 -15.89 -12.34
N PRO A 166 -9.16 -16.80 -13.33
CA PRO A 166 -10.34 -17.02 -14.17
C PRO A 166 -11.54 -17.62 -13.42
N GLU A 167 -11.26 -18.41 -12.39
CA GLU A 167 -12.26 -19.07 -11.55
C GLU A 167 -11.77 -19.25 -10.10
N ASP A 168 -12.71 -19.44 -9.17
CA ASP A 168 -12.39 -19.68 -7.78
C ASP A 168 -11.78 -21.05 -7.55
N GLY A 169 -10.83 -21.14 -6.61
CA GLY A 169 -10.21 -22.41 -6.21
C GLY A 169 -9.08 -22.87 -7.11
N VAL A 170 -8.64 -22.07 -8.07
CA VAL A 170 -7.44 -22.37 -8.87
C VAL A 170 -6.22 -22.32 -7.98
N ARG A 171 -5.31 -23.27 -8.19
CA ARG A 171 -4.04 -23.32 -7.48
C ARG A 171 -3.11 -22.19 -7.94
N LEU A 172 -2.36 -21.63 -7.00
CA LEU A 172 -1.45 -20.51 -7.26
C LEU A 172 -0.37 -20.84 -8.29
N ASP A 173 0.23 -22.05 -8.21
CA ASP A 173 1.22 -22.51 -9.18
C ASP A 173 0.64 -22.54 -10.61
N GLN A 174 -0.59 -23.03 -10.79
CA GLN A 174 -1.27 -23.02 -12.08
C GLN A 174 -1.60 -21.62 -12.61
N LEU A 175 -1.85 -20.66 -11.72
CA LEU A 175 -2.05 -19.28 -12.12
C LEU A 175 -0.74 -18.66 -12.64
N LEU A 176 0.37 -18.90 -11.94
CA LEU A 176 1.68 -18.38 -12.32
C LEU A 176 2.21 -18.94 -13.64
N GLU A 177 1.91 -20.19 -13.96
CA GLU A 177 2.27 -20.80 -15.26
C GLU A 177 1.57 -20.12 -16.46
N ARG A 178 0.48 -19.39 -16.23
CA ARG A 178 -0.31 -18.70 -17.26
C ARG A 178 0.06 -17.23 -17.44
N LEU A 179 0.86 -16.64 -16.52
CA LEU A 179 1.26 -15.23 -16.49
C LEU A 179 2.60 -14.99 -17.22
#